data_71b176e5137ef5592377e46f702a6700
#
_entry.id   71b176e5137ef5592377e46f702a6700
#
_cell.length_a   1.000
_cell.length_b   1.000
_cell.length_c   1.000
_cell.angle_alpha   90.00
_cell.angle_beta   90.00
_cell.angle_gamma   90.00
#
_symmetry.space_group_name_H-M   'P 1'
#
loop_
_entity.id
_entity.type
_entity.pdbx_description
1 polymer ?
#
loop_
_entity_poly.entity_id
_entity_poly.type
_entity_poly.pdbx_seq_one_letter_code
_entity_poly.pdbx_strand_id
1 'polypeptide(L)'
;MDITAPAHVLVFRPLIALMRERGDEVEVTARDYAQTVQLLEQHGIEAELIGHHGGRSRIGKLATMVTRLSKLRRWARGRNFDAALAHGSHHLTLTARALGIPSSTTFDYEFATVQHQLGCRAATFVVVPDAIPPERLERYGVRPPKLRQYPGLKEEYYLSDFEPRESVLDELAVDRDRILVVVRTPPDVSLYHRKSNPLFPQVLTFLGSEDSVQAVVLPRTEEQRDYVRGLSLPSVTVPDGAVDAQSLIAFADLVVSAGGTMNREAAALGIPVYTTYGGRLGGVDEALIREGRLRPLTDPRALELVKRGSEGLRVRREPAEMLRLLMPV
;
A
#
# COMPACT_ATOMS: atom_id res chain seq x y z
N MET A 1 1.85 12.68 13.21
CA MET A 1 1.33 11.60 12.31
C MET A 1 1.92 10.26 12.71
N ASP A 2 1.25 9.10 12.44
CA ASP A 2 1.79 7.77 12.80
C ASP A 2 1.87 6.85 11.59
N ILE A 3 3.09 6.43 11.27
CA ILE A 3 3.45 5.60 10.11
C ILE A 3 3.75 4.17 10.58
N THR A 4 2.98 3.19 10.15
CA THR A 4 3.09 1.81 10.65
C THR A 4 3.44 0.77 9.59
N ALA A 5 3.57 1.20 8.33
CA ALA A 5 3.95 0.36 7.19
C ALA A 5 4.56 1.22 6.06
N PRO A 6 5.36 0.62 5.15
CA PRO A 6 6.02 1.34 4.05
C PRO A 6 5.07 2.19 3.20
N ALA A 7 3.92 1.65 2.80
CA ALA A 7 2.94 2.37 1.99
C ALA A 7 2.40 3.66 2.66
N HIS A 8 2.43 3.73 4.00
CA HIS A 8 1.96 4.91 4.72
C HIS A 8 2.92 6.10 4.57
N VAL A 9 4.22 5.84 4.36
CA VAL A 9 5.21 6.89 4.06
C VAL A 9 4.80 7.62 2.78
N LEU A 10 4.47 6.87 1.74
CA LEU A 10 4.05 7.42 0.45
C LEU A 10 2.76 8.25 0.56
N VAL A 11 1.78 7.75 1.32
CA VAL A 11 0.51 8.47 1.55
C VAL A 11 0.73 9.78 2.28
N PHE A 12 1.56 9.78 3.33
CA PHE A 12 1.76 10.96 4.16
C PHE A 12 2.81 11.93 3.62
N ARG A 13 3.73 11.51 2.75
CA ARG A 13 4.76 12.37 2.16
C ARG A 13 4.20 13.68 1.61
N PRO A 14 3.27 13.68 0.65
CA PRO A 14 2.75 14.93 0.10
C PRO A 14 1.93 15.73 1.12
N LEU A 15 1.25 15.07 2.06
CA LEU A 15 0.48 15.74 3.09
C LEU A 15 1.39 16.46 4.10
N ILE A 16 2.52 15.83 4.47
CA ILE A 16 3.55 16.44 5.34
C ILE A 16 4.15 17.67 4.66
N ALA A 17 4.47 17.56 3.36
CA ALA A 17 5.00 18.69 2.60
C ALA A 17 4.03 19.88 2.60
N LEU A 18 2.76 19.65 2.24
CA LEU A 18 1.72 20.67 2.24
C LEU A 18 1.49 21.31 3.62
N MET A 19 1.53 20.53 4.68
CA MET A 19 1.38 21.06 6.05
C MET A 19 2.57 21.95 6.42
N ARG A 20 3.78 21.51 6.14
CA ARG A 20 5.00 22.31 6.39
C ARG A 20 5.03 23.61 5.58
N GLU A 21 4.60 23.57 4.32
CA GLU A 21 4.46 24.76 3.47
C GLU A 21 3.44 25.78 4.03
N ARG A 22 2.42 25.32 4.74
CA ARG A 22 1.45 26.19 5.46
C ARG A 22 2.02 26.74 6.77
N GLY A 23 3.19 26.30 7.21
CA GLY A 23 3.77 26.64 8.50
C GLY A 23 3.31 25.76 9.66
N ASP A 24 2.64 24.63 9.40
CA ASP A 24 2.27 23.68 10.45
C ASP A 24 3.51 22.92 10.94
N GLU A 25 3.61 22.72 12.25
CA GLU A 25 4.59 21.83 12.84
C GLU A 25 4.09 20.38 12.73
N VAL A 26 4.86 19.53 12.02
CA VAL A 26 4.48 18.13 11.80
C VAL A 26 5.50 17.22 12.45
N GLU A 27 5.06 16.54 13.51
CA GLU A 27 5.82 15.46 14.14
C GLU A 27 5.34 14.09 13.65
N VAL A 28 6.29 13.22 13.38
CA VAL A 28 6.02 11.88 12.86
C VAL A 28 6.51 10.82 13.83
N THR A 29 5.66 9.86 14.13
CA THR A 29 6.06 8.61 14.78
C THR A 29 6.02 7.48 13.77
N ALA A 30 6.94 6.53 13.87
CA ALA A 30 6.95 5.40 12.97
C ALA A 30 7.17 4.08 13.72
N ARG A 31 6.73 2.99 13.10
CA ARG A 31 7.09 1.64 13.52
C ARG A 31 8.26 1.16 12.69
N ASP A 32 9.27 0.61 13.35
CA ASP A 32 10.32 -0.15 12.66
C ASP A 32 9.72 -1.46 12.12
N TYR A 33 9.38 -1.44 10.84
CA TYR A 33 8.76 -2.56 10.13
C TYR A 33 9.06 -2.51 8.64
N ALA A 34 9.56 -3.60 8.09
CA ALA A 34 9.95 -3.75 6.68
C ALA A 34 10.84 -2.55 6.22
N GLN A 35 10.56 -1.98 5.06
CA GLN A 35 11.31 -0.83 4.51
C GLN A 35 10.81 0.54 5.01
N THR A 36 10.03 0.60 6.11
CA THR A 36 9.46 1.88 6.58
C THR A 36 10.54 2.91 6.91
N VAL A 37 11.58 2.52 7.65
CA VAL A 37 12.67 3.42 8.06
C VAL A 37 13.45 3.91 6.84
N GLN A 38 13.80 2.99 5.95
CA GLN A 38 14.52 3.33 4.71
C GLN A 38 13.74 4.31 3.82
N LEU A 39 12.42 4.13 3.69
CA LEU A 39 11.57 5.05 2.93
C LEU A 39 11.44 6.42 3.60
N LEU A 40 11.39 6.49 4.93
CA LEU A 40 11.39 7.76 5.66
C LEU A 40 12.69 8.53 5.39
N GLU A 41 13.84 7.86 5.48
CA GLU A 41 15.16 8.44 5.18
C GLU A 41 15.23 8.90 3.72
N GLN A 42 14.80 8.07 2.77
CA GLN A 42 14.80 8.39 1.34
C GLN A 42 13.98 9.64 1.02
N HIS A 43 12.90 9.87 1.77
CA HIS A 43 12.03 11.04 1.58
C HIS A 43 12.33 12.20 2.52
N GLY A 44 13.41 12.15 3.32
CA GLY A 44 13.78 13.22 4.24
C GLY A 44 12.72 13.46 5.34
N ILE A 45 12.01 12.42 5.76
CA ILE A 45 11.01 12.52 6.81
C ILE A 45 11.61 12.02 8.13
N GLU A 46 11.89 12.95 9.02
CA GLU A 46 12.29 12.62 10.38
C GLU A 46 11.13 12.02 11.16
N ALA A 47 11.40 10.92 11.88
CA ALA A 47 10.37 10.23 12.66
C ALA A 47 10.93 9.63 13.95
N GLU A 48 10.15 9.73 15.02
CA GLU A 48 10.44 9.00 16.25
C GLU A 48 10.04 7.54 16.10
N LEU A 49 11.00 6.61 16.25
CA LEU A 49 10.75 5.18 16.12
C LEU A 49 10.14 4.60 17.39
N ILE A 50 8.85 4.32 17.34
CA ILE A 50 8.09 3.77 18.49
C ILE A 50 7.56 2.38 18.16
N GLY A 51 8.26 1.36 18.66
CA GLY A 51 7.88 -0.05 18.55
C GLY A 51 8.32 -0.71 17.24
N HIS A 52 8.33 -2.03 17.28
CA HIS A 52 8.68 -2.94 16.19
C HIS A 52 7.55 -3.95 15.97
N HIS A 53 7.68 -4.80 14.96
CA HIS A 53 6.65 -5.80 14.65
C HIS A 53 6.59 -6.90 15.72
N GLY A 54 5.38 -7.21 16.23
CA GLY A 54 5.15 -8.15 17.35
C GLY A 54 5.25 -9.65 17.00
N GLY A 55 5.80 -10.00 15.82
CA GLY A 55 5.94 -11.38 15.39
C GLY A 55 4.61 -12.09 15.08
N ARG A 56 4.62 -13.44 15.04
CA ARG A 56 3.44 -14.27 14.68
C ARG A 56 2.56 -14.64 15.89
N SER A 57 3.08 -14.59 17.11
CA SER A 57 2.37 -14.98 18.34
C SER A 57 1.25 -13.99 18.72
N ARG A 58 0.09 -14.50 19.13
CA ARG A 58 -1.03 -13.67 19.62
C ARG A 58 -0.67 -12.92 20.90
N ILE A 59 0.03 -13.58 21.84
CA ILE A 59 0.48 -12.99 23.12
C ILE A 59 1.53 -11.91 22.82
N GLY A 60 2.49 -12.18 21.95
CA GLY A 60 3.48 -11.20 21.52
C GLY A 60 2.85 -9.97 20.86
N LYS A 61 1.84 -10.15 20.02
CA LYS A 61 1.08 -9.03 19.41
C LYS A 61 0.36 -8.19 20.47
N LEU A 62 -0.26 -8.80 21.46
CA LEU A 62 -0.94 -8.08 22.54
C LEU A 62 0.06 -7.30 23.41
N ALA A 63 1.16 -7.93 23.83
CA ALA A 63 2.21 -7.29 24.61
C ALA A 63 2.83 -6.11 23.85
N THR A 64 3.14 -6.29 22.56
CA THR A 64 3.66 -5.22 21.70
C THR A 64 2.64 -4.09 21.52
N MET A 65 1.36 -4.41 21.43
CA MET A 65 0.30 -3.41 21.34
C MET A 65 0.26 -2.54 22.61
N VAL A 66 0.22 -3.13 23.79
CA VAL A 66 0.18 -2.40 25.08
C VAL A 66 1.45 -1.56 25.26
N THR A 67 2.61 -2.14 24.98
CA THR A 67 3.90 -1.43 25.08
C THR A 67 3.94 -0.22 24.13
N ARG A 68 3.48 -0.38 22.90
CA ARG A 68 3.46 0.71 21.92
C ARG A 68 2.48 1.82 22.32
N LEU A 69 1.29 1.47 22.79
CA LEU A 69 0.33 2.44 23.32
C LEU A 69 0.92 3.25 24.47
N SER A 70 1.58 2.58 25.43
CA SER A 70 2.23 3.24 26.56
C SER A 70 3.35 4.19 26.11
N LYS A 71 4.19 3.76 25.17
CA LYS A 71 5.28 4.59 24.61
C LYS A 71 4.73 5.80 23.85
N LEU A 72 3.74 5.60 22.96
CA LEU A 72 3.09 6.70 22.23
C LEU A 72 2.45 7.71 23.17
N ARG A 73 1.75 7.23 24.21
CA ARG A 73 1.12 8.10 25.20
C ARG A 73 2.17 8.91 25.97
N ARG A 74 3.28 8.28 26.37
CA ARG A 74 4.37 8.98 27.05
C ARG A 74 5.01 10.02 26.15
N TRP A 75 5.27 9.67 24.90
CA TRP A 75 5.85 10.58 23.91
C TRP A 75 4.94 11.77 23.62
N ALA A 76 3.64 11.57 23.46
CA ALA A 76 2.69 12.62 23.15
C ALA A 76 2.26 13.48 24.35
N ARG A 77 2.47 12.98 25.58
CA ARG A 77 2.08 13.72 26.80
C ARG A 77 2.91 14.99 26.96
N GLY A 78 2.23 16.12 27.18
CA GLY A 78 2.87 17.43 27.35
C GLY A 78 3.25 18.12 26.05
N ARG A 79 3.00 17.49 24.92
CA ARG A 79 3.07 18.10 23.60
C ARG A 79 1.66 18.55 23.21
N ASN A 80 1.48 19.82 22.86
CA ASN A 80 0.17 20.40 22.59
C ASN A 80 -0.21 20.16 21.12
N PHE A 81 -0.54 18.91 20.78
CA PHE A 81 -0.97 18.58 19.43
C PHE A 81 -2.42 18.99 19.19
N ASP A 82 -2.68 19.73 18.12
CA ASP A 82 -4.03 20.10 17.66
C ASP A 82 -4.73 18.95 16.95
N ALA A 83 -3.97 18.07 16.27
CA ALA A 83 -4.50 16.97 15.49
C ALA A 83 -3.58 15.74 15.48
N ALA A 84 -4.17 14.55 15.30
CA ALA A 84 -3.46 13.29 15.11
C ALA A 84 -3.98 12.55 13.88
N LEU A 85 -3.09 12.24 12.92
CA LEU A 85 -3.45 11.62 11.64
C LEU A 85 -2.79 10.25 11.50
N ALA A 86 -3.53 9.24 11.05
CA ALA A 86 -3.03 7.89 10.83
C ALA A 86 -3.62 7.22 9.58
N HIS A 87 -2.85 6.31 8.98
CA HIS A 87 -3.37 5.31 8.06
C HIS A 87 -3.49 3.98 8.80
N GLY A 88 -4.72 3.63 9.22
CA GLY A 88 -5.03 2.38 9.91
C GLY A 88 -4.33 2.16 11.26
N SER A 89 -3.69 3.15 11.87
CA SER A 89 -3.07 2.97 13.19
C SER A 89 -4.08 3.17 14.33
N HIS A 90 -4.62 2.06 14.82
CA HIS A 90 -5.44 2.07 16.04
C HIS A 90 -4.66 2.52 17.28
N HIS A 91 -3.34 2.37 17.30
CA HIS A 91 -2.49 2.85 18.39
C HIS A 91 -2.55 4.38 18.50
N LEU A 92 -2.43 5.08 17.37
CA LEU A 92 -2.52 6.54 17.39
C LEU A 92 -3.89 7.01 17.83
N THR A 93 -4.97 6.48 17.25
CA THR A 93 -6.33 6.94 17.55
C THR A 93 -6.73 6.67 19.00
N LEU A 94 -6.33 5.53 19.57
CA LEU A 94 -6.52 5.23 20.99
C LEU A 94 -5.71 6.16 21.88
N THR A 95 -4.46 6.45 21.53
CA THR A 95 -3.59 7.38 22.25
C THR A 95 -4.16 8.80 22.23
N ALA A 96 -4.53 9.27 21.05
CA ALA A 96 -5.12 10.59 20.82
C ALA A 96 -6.39 10.78 21.65
N ARG A 97 -7.31 9.79 21.59
CA ARG A 97 -8.53 9.81 22.42
C ARG A 97 -8.22 9.89 23.92
N ALA A 98 -7.23 9.11 24.41
CA ALA A 98 -6.84 9.11 25.83
C ALA A 98 -6.19 10.43 26.28
N LEU A 99 -5.71 11.26 25.36
CA LEU A 99 -5.10 12.57 25.61
C LEU A 99 -6.01 13.74 25.21
N GLY A 100 -7.22 13.48 24.72
CA GLY A 100 -8.15 14.52 24.27
C GLY A 100 -7.78 15.17 22.95
N ILE A 101 -6.88 14.56 22.16
CA ILE A 101 -6.43 15.08 20.87
C ILE A 101 -7.40 14.63 19.77
N PRO A 102 -7.99 15.54 18.97
CA PRO A 102 -8.78 15.18 17.80
C PRO A 102 -7.97 14.34 16.81
N SER A 103 -8.58 13.29 16.27
CA SER A 103 -7.83 12.40 15.38
C SER A 103 -8.61 11.92 14.18
N SER A 104 -7.93 11.75 13.05
CA SER A 104 -8.47 11.13 11.85
C SER A 104 -7.68 9.87 11.49
N THR A 105 -8.40 8.86 11.02
CA THR A 105 -7.80 7.65 10.44
C THR A 105 -8.31 7.42 9.03
N THR A 106 -7.42 6.99 8.14
CA THR A 106 -7.77 6.58 6.77
C THR A 106 -7.40 5.11 6.55
N PHE A 107 -8.07 4.44 5.64
CA PHE A 107 -7.76 3.10 5.17
C PHE A 107 -8.50 2.82 3.85
N ASP A 108 -8.08 1.79 3.14
CA ASP A 108 -8.60 1.41 1.83
C ASP A 108 -9.07 -0.06 1.76
N TYR A 109 -9.11 -0.74 2.91
CA TYR A 109 -9.61 -2.11 3.03
C TYR A 109 -10.41 -2.25 4.33
N GLU A 110 -11.72 -2.41 4.21
CA GLU A 110 -12.65 -2.34 5.34
C GLU A 110 -12.79 -3.63 6.15
N PHE A 111 -12.14 -4.73 5.75
CA PHE A 111 -12.30 -6.01 6.44
C PHE A 111 -11.20 -6.33 7.46
N ALA A 112 -10.31 -5.38 7.78
CA ALA A 112 -9.36 -5.50 8.88
C ALA A 112 -10.08 -5.30 10.26
N THR A 113 -11.00 -6.21 10.58
CA THR A 113 -12.04 -6.07 11.61
C THR A 113 -11.51 -5.63 12.97
N VAL A 114 -10.49 -6.31 13.52
CA VAL A 114 -9.95 -5.99 14.86
C VAL A 114 -9.37 -4.58 14.90
N GLN A 115 -8.61 -4.23 13.86
CA GLN A 115 -7.99 -2.92 13.73
C GLN A 115 -9.03 -1.81 13.64
N HIS A 116 -10.09 -2.01 12.84
CA HIS A 116 -11.16 -1.03 12.67
C HIS A 116 -12.09 -0.92 13.89
N GLN A 117 -12.38 -2.03 14.59
CA GLN A 117 -13.14 -1.99 15.84
C GLN A 117 -12.49 -1.07 16.88
N LEU A 118 -11.16 -1.07 16.96
CA LEU A 118 -10.42 -0.22 17.90
C LEU A 118 -10.22 1.18 17.33
N GLY A 119 -9.66 1.27 16.12
CA GLY A 119 -9.22 2.52 15.51
C GLY A 119 -10.37 3.46 15.14
N CYS A 120 -11.40 2.94 14.46
CA CYS A 120 -12.52 3.75 14.03
C CYS A 120 -13.35 4.28 15.22
N ARG A 121 -13.56 3.45 16.25
CA ARG A 121 -14.32 3.90 17.46
C ARG A 121 -13.59 5.00 18.22
N ALA A 122 -12.26 4.98 18.21
CA ALA A 122 -11.43 5.95 18.92
C ALA A 122 -11.25 7.26 18.12
N ALA A 123 -11.20 7.20 16.81
CA ALA A 123 -10.98 8.36 15.95
C ALA A 123 -12.14 9.36 16.01
N THR A 124 -11.85 10.65 15.79
CA THR A 124 -12.85 11.70 15.59
C THR A 124 -13.49 11.57 14.21
N PHE A 125 -12.67 11.41 13.17
CA PHE A 125 -13.12 11.18 11.81
C PHE A 125 -12.48 9.94 11.21
N VAL A 126 -13.23 9.30 10.31
CA VAL A 126 -12.79 8.17 9.49
C VAL A 126 -12.92 8.59 8.04
N VAL A 127 -11.80 8.63 7.34
CA VAL A 127 -11.69 9.15 5.98
C VAL A 127 -11.31 8.00 5.06
N VAL A 128 -12.19 7.63 4.14
CA VAL A 128 -12.00 6.44 3.28
C VAL A 128 -12.33 6.75 1.83
N PRO A 129 -11.90 5.92 0.87
CA PRO A 129 -12.35 6.03 -0.52
C PRO A 129 -13.87 5.95 -0.62
N ASP A 130 -14.45 6.70 -1.54
CA ASP A 130 -15.88 6.69 -1.85
C ASP A 130 -16.40 5.33 -2.35
N ALA A 131 -15.49 4.52 -2.89
CA ALA A 131 -15.75 3.14 -3.29
C ALA A 131 -16.10 2.20 -2.12
N ILE A 132 -15.81 2.57 -0.87
CA ILE A 132 -16.19 1.78 0.31
C ILE A 132 -17.61 2.15 0.73
N PRO A 133 -18.58 1.21 0.64
CA PRO A 133 -19.96 1.49 1.04
C PRO A 133 -20.06 1.86 2.52
N PRO A 134 -20.74 2.97 2.89
CA PRO A 134 -20.90 3.43 4.28
C PRO A 134 -21.44 2.34 5.22
N GLU A 135 -22.34 1.49 4.73
CA GLU A 135 -23.00 0.43 5.49
C GLU A 135 -22.00 -0.61 6.01
N ARG A 136 -20.91 -0.82 5.28
CA ARG A 136 -19.82 -1.74 5.69
C ARG A 136 -19.04 -1.21 6.88
N LEU A 137 -19.13 0.10 7.15
CA LEU A 137 -18.39 0.79 8.21
C LEU A 137 -19.22 0.98 9.49
N GLU A 138 -20.54 0.87 9.42
CA GLU A 138 -21.43 1.07 10.57
C GLU A 138 -21.10 0.14 11.75
N ARG A 139 -20.72 -1.10 11.48
CA ARG A 139 -20.30 -2.06 12.50
C ARG A 139 -19.06 -1.62 13.31
N TYR A 140 -18.29 -0.67 12.79
CA TYR A 140 -17.14 -0.03 13.45
C TYR A 140 -17.52 1.28 14.14
N GLY A 141 -18.80 1.63 14.17
CA GLY A 141 -19.32 2.87 14.76
C GLY A 141 -19.03 4.10 13.89
N VAL A 142 -18.89 3.90 12.57
CA VAL A 142 -18.65 4.99 11.60
C VAL A 142 -19.95 5.33 10.89
N ARG A 143 -20.46 6.53 11.16
CA ARG A 143 -21.68 7.12 10.58
C ARG A 143 -21.48 8.63 10.44
N PRO A 144 -22.27 9.33 9.63
CA PRO A 144 -22.25 10.80 9.62
C PRO A 144 -22.47 11.38 11.04
N PRO A 145 -21.76 12.45 11.44
CA PRO A 145 -20.78 13.23 10.65
C PRO A 145 -19.34 12.68 10.72
N LYS A 146 -19.12 11.54 11.36
CA LYS A 146 -17.79 10.94 11.54
C LYS A 146 -17.16 10.41 10.25
N LEU A 147 -17.98 9.91 9.34
CA LEU A 147 -17.55 9.42 8.03
C LEU A 147 -17.29 10.58 7.08
N ARG A 148 -16.10 10.58 6.48
CA ARG A 148 -15.75 11.43 5.33
C ARG A 148 -15.23 10.52 4.21
N GLN A 149 -15.58 10.83 2.97
CA GLN A 149 -15.15 10.04 1.82
C GLN A 149 -14.41 10.92 0.82
N TYR A 150 -13.33 10.39 0.26
CA TYR A 150 -12.59 11.01 -0.83
C TYR A 150 -12.81 10.23 -2.12
N PRO A 151 -12.85 10.90 -3.29
CA PRO A 151 -13.03 10.23 -4.57
C PRO A 151 -11.78 9.45 -5.00
N GLY A 152 -11.99 8.30 -5.61
CA GLY A 152 -10.94 7.50 -6.24
C GLY A 152 -9.99 6.80 -5.28
N LEU A 153 -8.72 6.70 -5.68
CA LEU A 153 -7.68 5.96 -4.97
C LEU A 153 -6.74 6.90 -4.20
N LYS A 154 -6.25 6.49 -3.02
CA LYS A 154 -5.19 7.24 -2.32
C LYS A 154 -3.90 7.34 -3.16
N GLU A 155 -3.68 6.37 -4.03
CA GLU A 155 -2.58 6.30 -4.98
C GLU A 155 -2.63 7.46 -5.99
N GLU A 156 -3.81 7.90 -6.40
CA GLU A 156 -4.02 9.01 -7.31
C GLU A 156 -3.59 10.36 -6.69
N TYR A 157 -3.58 10.45 -5.36
CA TYR A 157 -3.12 11.62 -4.59
C TYR A 157 -1.62 11.60 -4.39
N TYR A 158 -1.05 10.50 -3.88
CA TYR A 158 0.37 10.50 -3.56
C TYR A 158 1.29 10.28 -4.78
N LEU A 159 0.73 9.82 -5.90
CA LEU A 159 1.42 9.76 -7.18
C LEU A 159 1.17 11.01 -8.05
N SER A 160 0.45 12.02 -7.59
CA SER A 160 0.09 13.18 -8.41
C SER A 160 1.31 13.92 -8.97
N ASP A 161 2.37 14.06 -8.18
CA ASP A 161 3.65 14.68 -8.50
C ASP A 161 4.74 13.68 -8.91
N PHE A 162 4.40 12.40 -8.99
CA PHE A 162 5.37 11.36 -9.30
C PHE A 162 5.76 11.38 -10.77
N GLU A 163 7.07 11.44 -11.03
CA GLU A 163 7.66 11.28 -12.37
C GLU A 163 8.54 10.02 -12.37
N PRO A 164 8.30 9.07 -13.27
CA PRO A 164 9.03 7.82 -13.30
C PRO A 164 10.46 8.02 -13.77
N ARG A 165 11.41 7.32 -13.15
CA ARG A 165 12.84 7.33 -13.52
C ARG A 165 13.13 6.20 -14.49
N GLU A 166 13.54 6.54 -15.70
CA GLU A 166 13.84 5.56 -16.74
C GLU A 166 15.08 4.69 -16.41
N SER A 167 16.00 5.21 -15.57
CA SER A 167 17.18 4.45 -15.13
C SER A 167 16.87 3.08 -14.53
N VAL A 168 15.65 2.89 -13.96
CA VAL A 168 15.22 1.61 -13.42
C VAL A 168 15.21 0.49 -14.47
N LEU A 169 14.98 0.82 -15.73
CA LEU A 169 14.99 -0.15 -16.83
C LEU A 169 16.42 -0.63 -17.13
N ASP A 170 17.39 0.29 -17.10
CA ASP A 170 18.79 -0.02 -17.34
C ASP A 170 19.39 -0.78 -16.15
N GLU A 171 19.05 -0.37 -14.91
CA GLU A 171 19.44 -1.06 -13.66
C GLU A 171 19.00 -2.53 -13.64
N LEU A 172 17.88 -2.83 -14.27
CA LEU A 172 17.29 -4.18 -14.34
C LEU A 172 17.57 -4.89 -15.68
N ALA A 173 18.37 -4.30 -16.56
CA ALA A 173 18.65 -4.81 -17.90
C ALA A 173 17.35 -5.19 -18.63
N VAL A 174 16.36 -4.29 -18.60
CA VAL A 174 15.08 -4.50 -19.28
C VAL A 174 15.27 -4.36 -20.78
N ASP A 175 14.90 -5.39 -21.53
CA ASP A 175 14.83 -5.38 -22.98
C ASP A 175 13.57 -4.61 -23.41
N ARG A 176 13.77 -3.44 -24.01
CA ARG A 176 12.68 -2.52 -24.39
C ARG A 176 11.83 -3.04 -25.56
N ASP A 177 12.32 -4.02 -26.31
CA ASP A 177 11.57 -4.64 -27.41
C ASP A 177 10.62 -5.74 -26.92
N ARG A 178 10.86 -6.27 -25.72
CA ARG A 178 10.01 -7.30 -25.09
C ARG A 178 8.89 -6.67 -24.28
N ILE A 179 7.82 -7.44 -24.05
CA ILE A 179 6.70 -7.06 -23.18
C ILE A 179 7.17 -7.10 -21.73
N LEU A 180 7.23 -5.94 -21.07
CA LEU A 180 7.61 -5.85 -19.66
C LEU A 180 6.43 -6.19 -18.74
N VAL A 181 6.51 -7.32 -18.04
CA VAL A 181 5.52 -7.74 -17.05
C VAL A 181 6.10 -7.61 -15.65
N VAL A 182 5.51 -6.76 -14.81
CA VAL A 182 5.91 -6.67 -13.40
C VAL A 182 5.05 -7.59 -12.54
N VAL A 183 5.70 -8.51 -11.83
CA VAL A 183 5.02 -9.52 -11.01
C VAL A 183 5.37 -9.34 -9.54
N ARG A 184 4.37 -9.20 -8.67
CA ARG A 184 4.58 -9.16 -7.22
C ARG A 184 4.21 -10.49 -6.59
N THR A 185 5.14 -11.05 -5.84
CA THR A 185 4.87 -12.29 -5.09
C THR A 185 3.73 -12.10 -4.09
N PRO A 186 2.89 -13.14 -3.87
CA PRO A 186 1.88 -13.10 -2.83
C PRO A 186 2.50 -13.01 -1.42
N PRO A 187 1.72 -12.62 -0.38
CA PRO A 187 2.19 -12.65 1.01
C PRO A 187 2.65 -14.05 1.45
N ASP A 188 3.64 -14.13 2.36
CA ASP A 188 4.38 -15.34 2.75
C ASP A 188 3.59 -16.61 3.06
N VAL A 189 2.34 -16.46 3.51
CA VAL A 189 1.51 -17.60 3.90
C VAL A 189 1.10 -18.47 2.70
N SER A 190 1.25 -17.96 1.47
CA SER A 190 0.69 -18.59 0.27
C SER A 190 1.69 -19.30 -0.64
N LEU A 191 3.01 -19.12 -0.48
CA LEU A 191 4.00 -19.75 -1.37
C LEU A 191 4.29 -21.21 -1.05
N TYR A 192 4.39 -21.55 0.24
CA TYR A 192 4.71 -22.90 0.70
C TYR A 192 3.49 -23.81 0.88
N HIS A 193 2.30 -23.23 1.01
CA HIS A 193 1.06 -23.97 1.03
C HIS A 193 0.42 -23.92 -0.36
N ARG A 194 0.66 -24.93 -1.20
CA ARG A 194 0.02 -25.13 -2.52
C ARG A 194 -1.51 -24.98 -2.50
N LYS A 195 -2.11 -24.95 -1.32
CA LYS A 195 -3.55 -24.79 -1.10
C LYS A 195 -4.05 -23.34 -1.09
N SER A 196 -3.17 -22.31 -0.94
CA SER A 196 -3.62 -20.93 -0.78
C SER A 196 -3.54 -20.07 -2.05
N ASN A 197 -2.61 -20.32 -2.97
CA ASN A 197 -2.57 -19.67 -4.28
C ASN A 197 -1.83 -20.54 -5.32
N PRO A 198 -2.48 -21.57 -5.90
CA PRO A 198 -1.86 -22.42 -6.91
C PRO A 198 -1.60 -21.69 -8.23
N LEU A 199 -2.21 -20.52 -8.42
CA LEU A 199 -2.12 -19.76 -9.65
C LEU A 199 -0.76 -19.07 -9.83
N PHE A 200 -0.11 -18.62 -8.75
CA PHE A 200 1.15 -17.89 -8.84
C PHE A 200 2.28 -18.69 -9.53
N PRO A 201 2.56 -19.95 -9.15
CA PRO A 201 3.54 -20.76 -9.89
C PRO A 201 3.18 -20.97 -11.36
N GLN A 202 1.88 -21.11 -11.67
CA GLN A 202 1.41 -21.26 -13.05
C GLN A 202 1.64 -19.98 -13.86
N VAL A 203 1.42 -18.80 -13.25
CA VAL A 203 1.74 -17.49 -13.87
C VAL A 203 3.22 -17.39 -14.17
N LEU A 204 4.10 -17.77 -13.23
CA LEU A 204 5.55 -17.73 -13.43
C LEU A 204 5.98 -18.68 -14.56
N THR A 205 5.47 -19.90 -14.58
CA THR A 205 5.78 -20.87 -15.64
C THR A 205 5.30 -20.37 -17.00
N PHE A 206 4.08 -19.83 -17.07
CA PHE A 206 3.52 -19.29 -18.31
C PHE A 206 4.37 -18.12 -18.85
N LEU A 207 4.61 -17.09 -18.02
CA LEU A 207 5.43 -15.93 -18.41
C LEU A 207 6.88 -16.34 -18.73
N GLY A 208 7.42 -17.31 -17.99
CA GLY A 208 8.78 -17.79 -18.18
C GLY A 208 8.99 -18.56 -19.48
N SER A 209 7.93 -19.06 -20.10
CA SER A 209 7.98 -19.77 -21.39
C SER A 209 7.72 -18.87 -22.62
N GLU A 210 7.37 -17.60 -22.39
CA GLU A 210 7.05 -16.66 -23.47
C GLU A 210 8.30 -15.85 -23.86
N ASP A 211 8.86 -16.09 -25.04
CA ASP A 211 10.06 -15.40 -25.53
C ASP A 211 9.85 -13.90 -25.75
N SER A 212 8.62 -13.48 -26.05
CA SER A 212 8.26 -12.07 -26.23
C SER A 212 8.13 -11.28 -24.93
N VAL A 213 8.22 -11.95 -23.76
CA VAL A 213 8.02 -11.37 -22.44
C VAL A 213 9.34 -11.28 -21.67
N GLN A 214 9.52 -10.20 -20.93
CA GLN A 214 10.44 -10.13 -19.80
C GLN A 214 9.64 -9.86 -18.54
N ALA A 215 9.58 -10.85 -17.65
CA ALA A 215 8.87 -10.75 -16.38
C ALA A 215 9.83 -10.37 -15.24
N VAL A 216 9.69 -9.17 -14.70
CA VAL A 216 10.44 -8.74 -13.51
C VAL A 216 9.64 -9.10 -12.26
N VAL A 217 10.14 -10.06 -11.50
CA VAL A 217 9.47 -10.54 -10.28
C VAL A 217 10.04 -9.83 -9.06
N LEU A 218 9.17 -9.18 -8.30
CA LEU A 218 9.52 -8.45 -7.07
C LEU A 218 9.17 -9.30 -5.83
N PRO A 219 10.13 -10.01 -5.22
CA PRO A 219 9.89 -10.82 -4.03
C PRO A 219 9.68 -9.94 -2.78
N ARG A 220 9.05 -10.49 -1.76
CA ARG A 220 8.86 -9.87 -0.44
C ARG A 220 9.87 -10.34 0.58
N THR A 221 10.42 -11.54 0.39
CA THR A 221 11.39 -12.18 1.27
C THR A 221 12.51 -12.84 0.47
N GLU A 222 13.61 -13.13 1.13
CA GLU A 222 14.74 -13.85 0.54
C GLU A 222 14.32 -15.24 0.06
N GLU A 223 13.52 -15.96 0.85
CA GLU A 223 13.03 -17.29 0.48
C GLU A 223 12.20 -17.27 -0.81
N GLN A 224 11.41 -16.19 -1.02
CA GLN A 224 10.68 -16.01 -2.26
C GLN A 224 11.60 -15.71 -3.44
N ARG A 225 12.66 -14.94 -3.20
CA ARG A 225 13.70 -14.65 -4.20
C ARG A 225 14.36 -15.93 -4.65
N ASP A 226 14.85 -16.74 -3.69
CA ASP A 226 15.53 -18.00 -3.94
C ASP A 226 14.63 -19.00 -4.67
N TYR A 227 13.37 -19.07 -4.25
CA TYR A 227 12.37 -19.92 -4.92
C TYR A 227 12.21 -19.54 -6.39
N VAL A 228 11.99 -18.27 -6.70
CA VAL A 228 11.77 -17.83 -8.10
C VAL A 228 13.02 -18.03 -8.94
N ARG A 229 14.22 -17.72 -8.41
CA ARG A 229 15.50 -17.98 -9.08
C ARG A 229 15.73 -19.46 -9.35
N GLY A 230 15.38 -20.31 -8.39
CA GLY A 230 15.51 -21.77 -8.52
C GLY A 230 14.66 -22.37 -9.63
N LEU A 231 13.64 -21.67 -10.11
CA LEU A 231 12.84 -22.11 -11.27
C LEU A 231 13.61 -21.99 -12.60
N SER A 232 14.68 -21.20 -12.65
CA SER A 232 15.57 -21.02 -13.83
C SER A 232 14.81 -20.70 -15.12
N LEU A 233 13.81 -19.83 -15.03
CA LEU A 233 12.94 -19.46 -16.16
C LEU A 233 13.61 -18.37 -17.02
N PRO A 234 13.81 -18.57 -18.34
CA PRO A 234 14.62 -17.68 -19.18
C PRO A 234 14.05 -16.28 -19.32
N SER A 235 12.72 -16.12 -19.31
CA SER A 235 12.05 -14.82 -19.43
C SER A 235 11.80 -14.13 -18.08
N VAL A 236 12.33 -14.67 -16.96
CA VAL A 236 12.11 -14.14 -15.60
C VAL A 236 13.37 -13.49 -15.05
N THR A 237 13.27 -12.24 -14.65
CA THR A 237 14.32 -11.48 -13.95
C THR A 237 13.91 -11.29 -12.49
N VAL A 238 14.83 -11.53 -11.55
CA VAL A 238 14.60 -11.28 -10.12
C VAL A 238 15.70 -10.35 -9.60
N PRO A 239 15.36 -9.12 -9.20
CA PRO A 239 16.35 -8.15 -8.72
C PRO A 239 17.11 -8.62 -7.47
N ASP A 240 18.39 -8.23 -7.35
CA ASP A 240 19.23 -8.55 -6.18
C ASP A 240 18.88 -7.69 -4.95
N GLY A 241 18.45 -6.47 -5.19
CA GLY A 241 18.20 -5.47 -4.14
C GLY A 241 16.80 -4.85 -4.18
N ALA A 242 16.67 -3.75 -3.47
CA ALA A 242 15.49 -2.90 -3.52
C ALA A 242 15.42 -2.21 -4.90
N VAL A 243 14.21 -2.13 -5.45
CA VAL A 243 13.92 -1.53 -6.77
C VAL A 243 12.95 -0.38 -6.57
N ASP A 244 13.07 0.66 -7.38
CA ASP A 244 12.03 1.67 -7.54
C ASP A 244 10.82 1.05 -8.25
N ALA A 245 9.97 0.41 -7.45
CA ALA A 245 8.82 -0.33 -7.96
C ALA A 245 7.80 0.58 -8.66
N GLN A 246 7.68 1.84 -8.24
CA GLN A 246 6.73 2.79 -8.85
C GLN A 246 7.16 3.17 -10.27
N SER A 247 8.46 3.49 -10.46
CA SER A 247 9.02 3.74 -11.79
C SER A 247 8.92 2.49 -12.68
N LEU A 248 9.25 1.32 -12.14
CA LEU A 248 9.14 0.07 -12.89
C LEU A 248 7.69 -0.23 -13.33
N ILE A 249 6.70 -0.01 -12.45
CA ILE A 249 5.28 -0.15 -12.79
C ILE A 249 4.89 0.84 -13.89
N ALA A 250 5.33 2.10 -13.81
CA ALA A 250 4.98 3.12 -14.80
C ALA A 250 5.43 2.76 -16.23
N PHE A 251 6.56 2.06 -16.35
CA PHE A 251 7.07 1.58 -17.66
C PHE A 251 6.57 0.17 -18.03
N ALA A 252 5.87 -0.52 -17.13
CA ALA A 252 5.38 -1.86 -17.41
C ALA A 252 4.28 -1.86 -18.49
N ASP A 253 4.25 -2.90 -19.30
CA ASP A 253 3.15 -3.18 -20.22
C ASP A 253 1.99 -3.85 -19.46
N LEU A 254 2.32 -4.59 -18.39
CA LEU A 254 1.35 -5.34 -17.59
C LEU A 254 1.86 -5.52 -16.15
N VAL A 255 0.94 -5.52 -15.19
CA VAL A 255 1.22 -5.87 -13.78
C VAL A 255 0.40 -7.10 -13.38
N VAL A 256 1.03 -8.05 -12.68
CA VAL A 256 0.35 -9.19 -12.05
C VAL A 256 0.69 -9.22 -10.56
N SER A 257 -0.30 -9.11 -9.69
CA SER A 257 -0.05 -9.02 -8.25
C SER A 257 -1.18 -9.63 -7.41
N ALA A 258 -0.84 -10.15 -6.23
CA ALA A 258 -1.80 -10.52 -5.20
C ALA A 258 -1.92 -9.46 -4.08
N GLY A 259 -1.34 -8.28 -4.26
CA GLY A 259 -1.28 -7.22 -3.25
C GLY A 259 -2.10 -5.98 -3.61
N GLY A 260 -2.86 -5.44 -2.64
CA GLY A 260 -3.72 -4.28 -2.87
C GLY A 260 -2.97 -3.03 -3.35
N THR A 261 -1.87 -2.65 -2.70
CA THR A 261 -1.13 -1.40 -3.02
C THR A 261 -0.61 -1.39 -4.46
N MET A 262 0.11 -2.42 -4.88
CA MET A 262 0.67 -2.47 -6.24
C MET A 262 -0.41 -2.49 -7.32
N ASN A 263 -1.51 -3.22 -7.10
CA ASN A 263 -2.64 -3.21 -8.03
C ASN A 263 -3.22 -1.81 -8.20
N ARG A 264 -3.34 -1.06 -7.10
CA ARG A 264 -3.90 0.29 -7.11
C ARG A 264 -2.92 1.32 -7.66
N GLU A 265 -1.62 1.17 -7.40
CA GLU A 265 -0.57 1.99 -8.05
C GLU A 265 -0.59 1.78 -9.56
N ALA A 266 -0.64 0.54 -10.04
CA ALA A 266 -0.77 0.24 -11.46
C ALA A 266 -2.06 0.86 -12.05
N ALA A 267 -3.21 0.68 -11.39
CA ALA A 267 -4.47 1.28 -11.82
C ALA A 267 -4.42 2.82 -11.85
N ALA A 268 -3.80 3.47 -10.84
CA ALA A 268 -3.64 4.93 -10.80
C ALA A 268 -2.73 5.46 -11.90
N LEU A 269 -1.70 4.69 -12.26
CA LEU A 269 -0.77 5.00 -13.36
C LEU A 269 -1.32 4.62 -14.75
N GLY A 270 -2.54 4.05 -14.81
CA GLY A 270 -3.15 3.64 -16.08
C GLY A 270 -2.52 2.40 -16.71
N ILE A 271 -1.86 1.56 -15.89
CA ILE A 271 -1.21 0.32 -16.33
C ILE A 271 -2.21 -0.83 -16.21
N PRO A 272 -2.37 -1.67 -17.26
CA PRO A 272 -3.16 -2.90 -17.17
C PRO A 272 -2.69 -3.75 -15.99
N VAL A 273 -3.64 -4.21 -15.15
CA VAL A 273 -3.27 -4.97 -13.97
C VAL A 273 -4.22 -6.14 -13.72
N TYR A 274 -3.64 -7.29 -13.44
CA TYR A 274 -4.35 -8.49 -13.04
C TYR A 274 -4.07 -8.84 -11.58
N THR A 275 -5.13 -9.21 -10.86
CA THR A 275 -4.98 -9.67 -9.48
C THR A 275 -5.14 -11.19 -9.36
N THR A 276 -4.20 -11.81 -8.67
CA THR A 276 -4.27 -13.21 -8.25
C THR A 276 -4.78 -13.37 -6.81
N TYR A 277 -5.32 -12.29 -6.21
CA TYR A 277 -5.81 -12.31 -4.85
C TYR A 277 -7.08 -13.15 -4.72
N GLY A 278 -7.00 -14.25 -3.98
CA GLY A 278 -8.11 -15.18 -3.73
C GLY A 278 -8.90 -14.92 -2.45
N GLY A 279 -8.61 -13.82 -1.73
CA GLY A 279 -9.30 -13.47 -0.50
C GLY A 279 -10.57 -12.62 -0.74
N ARG A 280 -11.15 -12.11 0.35
CA ARG A 280 -12.29 -11.21 0.28
C ARG A 280 -11.88 -9.86 -0.30
N LEU A 281 -12.49 -9.45 -1.40
CA LEU A 281 -12.24 -8.14 -2.01
C LEU A 281 -12.85 -7.02 -1.15
N GLY A 282 -12.14 -5.90 -1.04
CA GLY A 282 -12.66 -4.67 -0.46
C GLY A 282 -13.42 -3.83 -1.48
N GLY A 283 -14.18 -2.84 -1.03
CA GLY A 283 -14.97 -1.95 -1.89
C GLY A 283 -14.15 -1.27 -2.98
N VAL A 284 -12.90 -0.92 -2.69
CA VAL A 284 -11.97 -0.34 -3.68
C VAL A 284 -11.66 -1.31 -4.80
N ASP A 285 -11.31 -2.56 -4.47
CA ASP A 285 -10.97 -3.56 -5.49
C ASP A 285 -12.22 -3.97 -6.28
N GLU A 286 -13.38 -4.07 -5.62
CA GLU A 286 -14.68 -4.32 -6.28
C GLU A 286 -15.03 -3.21 -7.29
N ALA A 287 -14.76 -1.94 -6.94
CA ALA A 287 -14.97 -0.81 -7.84
C ALA A 287 -14.04 -0.85 -9.04
N LEU A 288 -12.74 -1.07 -8.80
CA LEU A 288 -11.75 -1.18 -9.88
C LEU A 288 -12.05 -2.32 -10.86
N ILE A 289 -12.57 -3.46 -10.36
CA ILE A 289 -12.98 -4.58 -11.22
C ILE A 289 -14.19 -4.17 -12.06
N ARG A 290 -15.19 -3.54 -11.47
CA ARG A 290 -16.39 -3.06 -12.18
C ARG A 290 -16.05 -2.01 -13.26
N GLU A 291 -15.02 -1.19 -13.01
CA GLU A 291 -14.51 -0.18 -13.94
C GLU A 291 -13.55 -0.74 -14.99
N GLY A 292 -13.20 -2.03 -14.91
CA GLY A 292 -12.23 -2.67 -15.80
C GLY A 292 -10.76 -2.25 -15.58
N ARG A 293 -10.47 -1.52 -14.50
CA ARG A 293 -9.13 -1.06 -14.11
C ARG A 293 -8.32 -2.12 -13.33
N LEU A 294 -8.98 -3.17 -12.85
CA LEU A 294 -8.39 -4.34 -12.21
C LEU A 294 -9.07 -5.59 -12.73
N ARG A 295 -8.32 -6.56 -13.20
CA ARG A 295 -8.87 -7.80 -13.78
C ARG A 295 -8.55 -9.00 -12.87
N PRO A 296 -9.54 -9.76 -12.37
CA PRO A 296 -9.26 -11.01 -11.68
C PRO A 296 -8.63 -12.01 -12.62
N LEU A 297 -7.54 -12.64 -12.20
CA LEU A 297 -6.88 -13.71 -12.96
C LEU A 297 -7.22 -15.07 -12.36
N THR A 298 -7.72 -15.97 -13.19
CA THR A 298 -8.04 -17.36 -12.82
C THR A 298 -7.30 -18.39 -13.68
N ASP A 299 -6.84 -17.99 -14.87
CA ASP A 299 -6.02 -18.79 -15.78
C ASP A 299 -4.89 -17.88 -16.32
N PRO A 300 -3.61 -18.27 -16.21
CA PRO A 300 -2.50 -17.49 -16.77
C PRO A 300 -2.65 -17.16 -18.26
N ARG A 301 -3.29 -18.04 -19.02
CA ARG A 301 -3.54 -17.86 -20.46
C ARG A 301 -4.51 -16.73 -20.80
N ALA A 302 -5.23 -16.20 -19.80
CA ALA A 302 -6.07 -15.03 -19.94
C ALA A 302 -5.30 -13.70 -19.88
N LEU A 303 -3.97 -13.73 -19.63
CA LEU A 303 -3.13 -12.53 -19.67
C LEU A 303 -3.04 -12.01 -21.10
N GLU A 304 -3.41 -10.75 -21.29
CA GLU A 304 -3.24 -10.04 -22.55
C GLU A 304 -1.79 -9.52 -22.63
N LEU A 305 -0.91 -10.29 -23.26
CA LEU A 305 0.49 -9.95 -23.45
C LEU A 305 0.63 -9.08 -24.69
N VAL A 306 0.53 -7.75 -24.49
CA VAL A 306 0.60 -6.77 -25.58
C VAL A 306 1.58 -5.67 -25.19
N LYS A 307 2.52 -5.34 -26.08
CA LYS A 307 3.42 -4.18 -25.91
C LYS A 307 2.61 -2.90 -25.98
N ARG A 308 2.73 -2.06 -24.94
CA ARG A 308 2.03 -0.78 -24.93
C ARG A 308 2.74 0.24 -25.82
N GLY A 309 1.97 0.87 -26.70
CA GLY A 309 2.48 1.91 -27.61
C GLY A 309 2.35 3.35 -27.09
N SER A 310 1.69 3.55 -25.95
CA SER A 310 1.46 4.87 -25.36
C SER A 310 1.32 4.81 -23.84
N GLU A 311 1.54 5.94 -23.16
CA GLU A 311 1.24 6.08 -21.75
C GLU A 311 -0.25 5.81 -21.47
N GLY A 312 -0.52 5.06 -20.40
CA GLY A 312 -1.88 4.85 -19.91
C GLY A 312 -2.52 6.14 -19.40
N LEU A 313 -3.84 6.17 -19.35
CA LEU A 313 -4.56 7.29 -18.79
C LEU A 313 -4.32 7.35 -17.27
N ARG A 314 -3.36 8.14 -16.84
CA ARG A 314 -3.01 8.36 -15.45
C ARG A 314 -4.02 9.31 -14.80
N VAL A 315 -4.59 8.90 -13.67
CA VAL A 315 -5.46 9.76 -12.86
C VAL A 315 -4.62 10.45 -11.79
N ARG A 316 -4.65 11.78 -11.78
CA ARG A 316 -3.97 12.63 -10.78
C ARG A 316 -5.01 13.39 -9.97
N ARG A 317 -4.83 13.46 -8.64
CA ARG A 317 -5.68 14.21 -7.72
C ARG A 317 -4.84 15.06 -6.79
N GLU A 318 -5.40 16.19 -6.35
CA GLU A 318 -4.70 17.13 -5.48
C GLU A 318 -4.60 16.62 -4.04
N PRO A 319 -3.38 16.40 -3.49
CA PRO A 319 -3.20 15.96 -2.10
C PRO A 319 -3.87 16.88 -1.07
N ALA A 320 -4.03 18.17 -1.39
CA ALA A 320 -4.72 19.15 -0.56
C ALA A 320 -6.19 18.79 -0.30
N GLU A 321 -6.85 18.10 -1.23
CA GLU A 321 -8.24 17.64 -1.03
C GLU A 321 -8.31 16.56 0.04
N MET A 322 -7.39 15.57 -0.02
CA MET A 322 -7.30 14.54 1.00
C MET A 322 -6.92 15.13 2.36
N LEU A 323 -5.98 16.09 2.38
CA LEU A 323 -5.58 16.76 3.62
C LEU A 323 -6.76 17.48 4.29
N ARG A 324 -7.59 18.22 3.53
CA ARG A 324 -8.80 18.89 4.07
C ARG A 324 -9.75 17.90 4.72
N LEU A 325 -9.94 16.71 4.14
CA LEU A 325 -10.80 15.68 4.72
C LEU A 325 -10.19 15.03 5.97
N LEU A 326 -8.88 14.92 6.03
CA LEU A 326 -8.16 14.33 7.16
C LEU A 326 -8.03 15.28 8.34
N MET A 327 -8.00 16.60 8.12
CA MET A 327 -7.91 17.55 9.22
C MET A 327 -9.15 17.51 10.10
N PRO A 328 -9.02 17.27 11.43
CA PRO A 328 -10.16 17.15 12.35
C PRO A 328 -10.69 18.51 12.84
N VAL A 329 -10.12 19.60 12.38
CA VAL A 329 -10.51 20.99 12.69
C VAL A 329 -11.08 21.69 11.49
#